data_15014f19ccbd107e113a7c0cdd20a2c4
#
_entry.id   15014f19ccbd107e113a7c0cdd20a2c4
#
_cell.length_a   1.000
_cell.length_b   1.000
_cell.length_c   1.000
_cell.angle_alpha   90.00
_cell.angle_beta   90.00
_cell.angle_gamma   90.00
#
_symmetry.space_group_name_H-M   'P 1'
#
loop_
_entity.id
_entity.type
_entity.pdbx_description
1 polymer ?
#
loop_
_entity_poly.entity_id
_entity_poly.type
_entity_poly.pdbx_seq_one_letter_code
_entity_poly.pdbx_strand_id
1 'polypeptide(L)'
;MHAMNVASSLNGRPIRVAMLARVVFPLHGYGGIERHVFHLVTHLTRLGAAVTLYVQSADPRRQTADDEATRAVTQGLHGLIQVRYDHTSPWLPPNGIAGRQINYPWYSWQLGCAAARAARRGVYDVVHSQGLCATGYGFIRARDPLLRALPFVANPHGMEEFRTPDRRKWLAYAPFRALYAYGHRQADRAIATDACTRDDLPRYLGVDPRRVAVIPSAIDVEECLGYVNSEVRARLRERWNLDAADLILLSVGRLERNKGFHLLIAALARLRAELPPRWRWLLVGHGKERAALEHQARQAGIAGHIMFVGRLDDTELHSLYEEADLVIHPTLYEGSSLVTLEGMIHCKPLVASASGGIPDKVFDGRNGYLVRPGDVEDLAAKLRLALRSRARWPAWGEESARIVRSTFAWPVVARQTLELYQELLAPSKD
;
A
#
# COMPACT_ATOMS: atom_id res chain seq x y z
N MET A 1 -31.38 0.45 -4.75
CA MET A 1 -31.02 1.69 -5.43
C MET A 1 -31.49 2.88 -4.59
N HIS A 2 -30.68 3.36 -3.68
CA HIS A 2 -30.79 4.70 -3.10
C HIS A 2 -29.36 5.23 -3.07
N ALA A 3 -29.02 5.97 -4.11
CA ALA A 3 -27.78 6.73 -4.18
C ALA A 3 -27.78 7.75 -3.05
N MET A 4 -26.96 7.54 -2.04
CA MET A 4 -26.61 8.58 -1.09
C MET A 4 -25.80 9.64 -1.86
N ASN A 5 -26.50 10.69 -2.25
CA ASN A 5 -25.92 11.91 -2.79
C ASN A 5 -25.14 12.62 -1.66
N VAL A 6 -23.94 12.14 -1.36
CA VAL A 6 -22.95 12.95 -0.62
C VAL A 6 -22.44 13.96 -1.65
N ALA A 7 -22.87 15.20 -1.52
CA ALA A 7 -22.57 16.25 -2.47
C ALA A 7 -21.06 16.46 -2.57
N SER A 8 -20.42 15.85 -3.55
CA SER A 8 -19.06 16.16 -4.02
C SER A 8 -18.99 17.58 -4.65
N SER A 9 -19.96 18.42 -4.31
CA SER A 9 -20.14 19.74 -4.92
C SER A 9 -19.81 20.85 -3.95
N LEU A 10 -18.94 21.74 -4.39
CA LEU A 10 -18.71 23.04 -3.81
C LEU A 10 -19.60 24.05 -4.57
N ASN A 11 -20.58 24.64 -3.89
CA ASN A 11 -21.52 25.57 -4.53
C ASN A 11 -22.22 25.04 -5.80
N GLY A 12 -22.62 23.76 -5.79
CA GLY A 12 -23.32 23.12 -6.90
C GLY A 12 -22.43 22.64 -8.07
N ARG A 13 -21.12 22.76 -7.99
CA ARG A 13 -20.17 22.25 -9.00
C ARG A 13 -19.21 21.19 -8.40
N PRO A 14 -18.64 20.29 -9.20
CA PRO A 14 -17.63 19.35 -8.75
C PRO A 14 -16.42 20.02 -8.08
N ILE A 15 -15.89 19.39 -7.01
CA ILE A 15 -14.59 19.78 -6.43
C ILE A 15 -13.50 19.44 -7.44
N ARG A 16 -12.70 20.42 -7.83
CA ARG A 16 -11.60 20.28 -8.81
C ARG A 16 -10.30 19.98 -8.09
N VAL A 17 -9.76 18.80 -8.32
CA VAL A 17 -8.58 18.28 -7.62
C VAL A 17 -7.39 18.17 -8.58
N ALA A 18 -6.26 18.78 -8.23
CA ALA A 18 -4.97 18.45 -8.84
C ALA A 18 -4.32 17.33 -8.03
N MET A 19 -4.33 16.10 -8.56
CA MET A 19 -3.65 14.95 -7.96
C MET A 19 -2.22 14.85 -8.50
N LEU A 20 -1.22 14.96 -7.63
CA LEU A 20 0.19 14.90 -7.99
C LEU A 20 0.77 13.55 -7.57
N ALA A 21 1.17 12.74 -8.53
CA ALA A 21 1.79 11.45 -8.28
C ALA A 21 2.96 11.21 -9.24
N ARG A 22 3.96 10.43 -8.81
CA ARG A 22 5.04 10.04 -9.71
C ARG A 22 4.58 8.99 -10.71
N VAL A 23 3.81 8.03 -10.23
CA VAL A 23 3.44 6.81 -10.95
C VAL A 23 1.97 6.48 -10.75
N VAL A 24 1.37 5.77 -11.71
CA VAL A 24 0.00 5.25 -11.66
C VAL A 24 -0.08 3.90 -12.38
N PHE A 25 -0.89 2.98 -11.87
CA PHE A 25 -1.24 1.71 -12.53
C PHE A 25 -2.22 1.96 -13.70
N PRO A 26 -2.16 1.23 -14.79
CA PRO A 26 -1.12 0.28 -15.21
C PRO A 26 0.04 0.94 -15.94
N LEU A 27 -0.01 2.26 -16.17
CA LEU A 27 0.92 3.04 -17.02
C LEU A 27 2.40 2.92 -16.58
N HIS A 28 2.66 2.82 -15.27
CA HIS A 28 4.02 2.83 -14.73
C HIS A 28 4.41 1.53 -14.00
N GLY A 29 3.51 0.57 -13.88
CA GLY A 29 3.74 -0.71 -13.22
C GLY A 29 2.63 -1.14 -12.28
N TYR A 30 2.92 -2.18 -11.48
CA TYR A 30 1.95 -2.92 -10.66
C TYR A 30 2.22 -2.79 -9.16
N GLY A 31 2.96 -1.77 -8.73
CA GLY A 31 3.31 -1.56 -7.32
C GLY A 31 2.13 -1.04 -6.48
N GLY A 32 2.33 -1.05 -5.15
CA GLY A 32 1.28 -0.61 -4.21
C GLY A 32 0.92 0.87 -4.34
N ILE A 33 1.91 1.75 -4.62
CA ILE A 33 1.63 3.19 -4.82
C ILE A 33 0.92 3.42 -6.14
N GLU A 34 1.31 2.72 -7.21
CA GLU A 34 0.68 2.78 -8.53
C GLU A 34 -0.81 2.42 -8.45
N ARG A 35 -1.14 1.30 -7.80
CA ARG A 35 -2.53 0.87 -7.57
C ARG A 35 -3.27 1.84 -6.64
N HIS A 36 -2.62 2.32 -5.58
CA HIS A 36 -3.22 3.32 -4.68
C HIS A 36 -3.68 4.57 -5.42
N VAL A 37 -2.80 5.15 -6.24
CA VAL A 37 -3.13 6.36 -7.02
C VAL A 37 -4.28 6.08 -7.98
N PHE A 38 -4.24 4.96 -8.71
CA PHE A 38 -5.27 4.57 -9.66
C PHE A 38 -6.64 4.44 -8.99
N HIS A 39 -6.75 3.66 -7.93
CA HIS A 39 -8.04 3.46 -7.25
C HIS A 39 -8.54 4.74 -6.57
N LEU A 40 -7.64 5.52 -5.95
CA LEU A 40 -8.03 6.78 -5.31
C LEU A 40 -8.65 7.74 -6.33
N VAL A 41 -8.01 7.98 -7.47
CA VAL A 41 -8.53 8.90 -8.48
C VAL A 41 -9.82 8.37 -9.11
N THR A 42 -9.89 7.06 -9.38
CA THR A 42 -11.10 6.41 -9.91
C THR A 42 -12.29 6.57 -8.98
N HIS A 43 -12.11 6.28 -7.69
CA HIS A 43 -13.22 6.38 -6.73
C HIS A 43 -13.59 7.83 -6.39
N LEU A 44 -12.63 8.77 -6.34
CA LEU A 44 -12.93 10.20 -6.19
C LEU A 44 -13.78 10.71 -7.38
N THR A 45 -13.45 10.27 -8.59
CA THR A 45 -14.22 10.62 -9.80
C THR A 45 -15.62 10.01 -9.77
N ARG A 46 -15.76 8.75 -9.35
CA ARG A 46 -17.07 8.10 -9.15
C ARG A 46 -17.93 8.82 -8.11
N LEU A 47 -17.29 9.45 -7.12
CA LEU A 47 -17.97 10.30 -6.13
C LEU A 47 -18.25 11.71 -6.67
N GLY A 48 -17.92 12.02 -7.93
CA GLY A 48 -18.22 13.27 -8.62
C GLY A 48 -17.15 14.36 -8.48
N ALA A 49 -15.94 14.08 -8.00
CA ALA A 49 -14.85 15.03 -8.04
C ALA A 49 -14.25 15.15 -9.45
N ALA A 50 -13.86 16.35 -9.88
CA ALA A 50 -13.17 16.59 -11.14
C ALA A 50 -11.65 16.47 -10.95
N VAL A 51 -11.08 15.27 -11.12
CA VAL A 51 -9.69 14.99 -10.85
C VAL A 51 -8.83 15.18 -12.11
N THR A 52 -7.81 16.05 -12.02
CA THR A 52 -6.71 16.12 -12.99
C THR A 52 -5.48 15.47 -12.39
N LEU A 53 -5.01 14.39 -12.99
CA LEU A 53 -3.86 13.62 -12.54
C LEU A 53 -2.57 14.08 -13.23
N TYR A 54 -1.57 14.45 -12.44
CA TYR A 54 -0.21 14.78 -12.89
C TYR A 54 0.71 13.61 -12.58
N VAL A 55 1.34 13.04 -13.60
CA VAL A 55 2.27 11.89 -13.47
C VAL A 55 3.52 12.09 -14.32
N GLN A 56 4.54 11.26 -14.13
CA GLN A 56 5.65 11.22 -15.07
C GLN A 56 5.18 10.72 -16.44
N SER A 57 5.85 11.17 -17.52
CA SER A 57 5.60 10.60 -18.84
C SER A 57 5.96 9.11 -18.88
N ALA A 58 5.18 8.34 -19.62
CA ALA A 58 5.50 6.95 -19.89
C ALA A 58 6.84 6.78 -20.63
N ASP A 59 7.46 5.60 -20.52
CA ASP A 59 8.69 5.29 -21.27
C ASP A 59 8.40 5.24 -22.78
N PRO A 60 9.03 6.09 -23.60
CA PRO A 60 8.80 6.11 -25.06
C PRO A 60 9.03 4.76 -25.76
N ARG A 61 9.75 3.84 -25.12
CA ARG A 61 10.03 2.49 -25.65
C ARG A 61 8.87 1.51 -25.49
N ARG A 62 7.79 1.89 -24.79
CA ARG A 62 6.61 1.07 -24.51
C ARG A 62 5.35 1.54 -25.25
N GLN A 63 5.49 2.30 -26.33
CA GLN A 63 4.42 3.09 -26.98
C GLN A 63 3.11 2.34 -27.30
N THR A 64 3.14 1.06 -27.66
CA THR A 64 1.91 0.32 -28.00
C THR A 64 1.12 -0.18 -26.79
N ALA A 65 1.80 -0.55 -25.71
CA ALA A 65 1.15 -0.89 -24.42
C ALA A 65 0.67 0.36 -23.67
N ASP A 66 1.28 1.50 -23.96
CA ASP A 66 0.98 2.78 -23.30
C ASP A 66 -0.38 3.37 -23.74
N ASP A 67 -0.87 3.09 -24.95
CA ASP A 67 -2.15 3.63 -25.43
C ASP A 67 -3.35 3.00 -24.73
N GLU A 68 -3.31 1.69 -24.46
CA GLU A 68 -4.34 1.00 -23.68
C GLU A 68 -4.26 1.36 -22.19
N ALA A 69 -3.06 1.37 -21.64
CA ALA A 69 -2.79 1.79 -20.27
C ALA A 69 -3.20 3.26 -20.06
N THR A 70 -2.91 4.14 -20.99
CA THR A 70 -3.32 5.55 -20.95
C THR A 70 -4.83 5.67 -21.00
N ARG A 71 -5.52 4.91 -21.86
CA ARG A 71 -6.99 4.88 -21.92
C ARG A 71 -7.59 4.38 -20.61
N ALA A 72 -7.04 3.32 -20.02
CA ALA A 72 -7.52 2.80 -18.74
C ALA A 72 -7.39 3.83 -17.61
N VAL A 73 -6.29 4.58 -17.58
CA VAL A 73 -6.08 5.63 -16.57
C VAL A 73 -6.98 6.85 -16.81
N THR A 74 -7.20 7.24 -18.08
CA THR A 74 -7.98 8.45 -18.42
C THR A 74 -9.48 8.24 -18.32
N GLN A 75 -9.95 7.00 -18.27
CA GLN A 75 -11.38 6.72 -18.18
C GLN A 75 -11.98 7.33 -16.90
N GLY A 76 -12.80 8.35 -17.07
CA GLY A 76 -13.47 9.07 -15.98
C GLY A 76 -12.65 10.21 -15.35
N LEU A 77 -11.37 10.39 -15.66
CA LEU A 77 -10.61 11.55 -15.21
C LEU A 77 -11.04 12.82 -15.94
N HIS A 78 -10.99 13.96 -15.24
CA HIS A 78 -11.13 15.28 -15.87
C HIS A 78 -9.94 15.61 -16.78
N GLY A 79 -8.74 15.10 -16.44
CA GLY A 79 -7.55 15.25 -17.27
C GLY A 79 -6.36 14.43 -16.79
N LEU A 80 -5.48 14.08 -17.71
CA LEU A 80 -4.18 13.46 -17.44
C LEU A 80 -3.09 14.36 -18.01
N ILE A 81 -2.16 14.79 -17.15
CA ILE A 81 -1.00 15.61 -17.53
C ILE A 81 0.27 14.82 -17.25
N GLN A 82 0.93 14.42 -18.31
CA GLN A 82 2.21 13.74 -18.25
C GLN A 82 3.34 14.77 -18.21
N VAL A 83 4.14 14.74 -17.15
CA VAL A 83 5.31 15.60 -16.99
C VAL A 83 6.56 14.81 -17.35
N ARG A 84 7.35 15.32 -18.28
CA ARG A 84 8.57 14.64 -18.72
C ARG A 84 9.51 14.43 -17.54
N TYR A 85 9.99 13.18 -17.41
CA TYR A 85 10.96 12.81 -16.39
C TYR A 85 12.35 12.75 -17.02
N ASP A 86 13.02 13.92 -17.05
CA ASP A 86 14.38 14.01 -17.52
C ASP A 86 15.36 13.72 -16.36
N HIS A 87 16.24 12.76 -16.56
CA HIS A 87 17.33 12.51 -15.62
C HIS A 87 18.34 13.66 -15.70
N THR A 88 18.54 14.37 -14.61
CA THR A 88 19.49 15.48 -14.53
C THR A 88 20.94 15.02 -14.59
N SER A 89 21.18 13.73 -14.39
CA SER A 89 22.52 13.16 -14.35
C SER A 89 22.59 11.85 -15.14
N PRO A 90 22.98 11.91 -16.42
CA PRO A 90 23.16 10.70 -17.24
C PRO A 90 24.27 9.78 -16.74
N TRP A 91 25.18 10.29 -15.89
CA TRP A 91 26.32 9.58 -15.32
C TRP A 91 25.97 8.72 -14.09
N LEU A 92 24.84 8.97 -13.46
CA LEU A 92 24.42 8.25 -12.25
C LEU A 92 23.35 7.22 -12.60
N PRO A 93 23.48 5.95 -12.15
CA PRO A 93 22.42 4.98 -12.31
C PRO A 93 21.10 5.55 -11.73
N PRO A 94 20.01 5.64 -12.53
CA PRO A 94 18.78 6.30 -12.12
C PRO A 94 18.16 5.67 -10.86
N ASN A 95 18.38 4.39 -10.67
CA ASN A 95 17.87 3.61 -9.54
C ASN A 95 18.87 3.50 -8.37
N GLY A 96 20.09 4.05 -8.49
CA GLY A 96 21.08 4.11 -7.41
C GLY A 96 20.69 5.12 -6.32
N ILE A 97 21.26 4.98 -5.13
CA ILE A 97 20.99 5.91 -4.01
C ILE A 97 21.26 7.37 -4.42
N ALA A 98 22.43 7.65 -5.02
CA ALA A 98 22.79 8.99 -5.46
C ALA A 98 21.87 9.52 -6.58
N GLY A 99 21.55 8.67 -7.56
CA GLY A 99 20.63 9.03 -8.66
C GLY A 99 19.23 9.39 -8.15
N ARG A 100 18.68 8.63 -7.21
CA ARG A 100 17.38 8.93 -6.60
C ARG A 100 17.38 10.27 -5.85
N GLN A 101 18.45 10.59 -5.12
CA GLN A 101 18.54 11.82 -4.35
C GLN A 101 18.57 13.10 -5.21
N ILE A 102 19.04 13.01 -6.44
CA ILE A 102 19.09 14.13 -7.38
C ILE A 102 17.83 14.14 -8.24
N ASN A 103 17.51 13.01 -8.87
CA ASN A 103 16.43 12.94 -9.87
C ASN A 103 15.04 13.08 -9.24
N TYR A 104 14.80 12.55 -8.03
CA TYR A 104 13.48 12.60 -7.41
C TYR A 104 13.07 14.01 -6.97
N PRO A 105 13.92 14.80 -6.27
CA PRO A 105 13.61 16.21 -5.99
C PRO A 105 13.44 17.04 -7.26
N TRP A 106 14.26 16.81 -8.28
CA TRP A 106 14.15 17.52 -9.56
C TRP A 106 12.83 17.22 -10.28
N TYR A 107 12.46 15.96 -10.38
CA TYR A 107 11.16 15.57 -10.92
C TYR A 107 10.01 16.19 -10.13
N SER A 108 10.08 16.10 -8.80
CA SER A 108 9.06 16.70 -7.92
C SER A 108 8.93 18.21 -8.15
N TRP A 109 10.05 18.91 -8.39
CA TRP A 109 10.07 20.30 -8.73
C TRP A 109 9.38 20.59 -10.08
N GLN A 110 9.73 19.85 -11.14
CA GLN A 110 9.12 20.00 -12.46
C GLN A 110 7.60 19.78 -12.42
N LEU A 111 7.16 18.73 -11.74
CA LEU A 111 5.75 18.41 -11.54
C LEU A 111 5.05 19.49 -10.71
N GLY A 112 5.69 19.97 -9.65
CA GLY A 112 5.20 21.08 -8.83
C GLY A 112 5.05 22.36 -9.63
N CYS A 113 6.00 22.69 -10.53
CA CYS A 113 5.90 23.85 -11.42
C CYS A 113 4.73 23.73 -12.41
N ALA A 114 4.50 22.52 -12.96
CA ALA A 114 3.38 22.28 -13.88
C ALA A 114 2.03 22.49 -13.17
N ALA A 115 1.86 21.90 -12.01
CA ALA A 115 0.64 22.04 -11.20
C ALA A 115 0.44 23.48 -10.71
N ALA A 116 1.49 24.17 -10.24
CA ALA A 116 1.42 25.54 -9.77
C ALA A 116 0.99 26.53 -10.84
N ARG A 117 1.45 26.36 -12.09
CA ARG A 117 1.02 27.20 -13.22
C ARG A 117 -0.48 27.14 -13.45
N ALA A 118 -1.06 25.93 -13.38
CA ALA A 118 -2.49 25.74 -13.52
C ALA A 118 -3.26 26.24 -12.27
N ALA A 119 -2.75 25.95 -11.09
CA ALA A 119 -3.34 26.37 -9.80
C ALA A 119 -3.47 27.91 -9.70
N ARG A 120 -2.46 28.66 -10.14
CA ARG A 120 -2.53 30.15 -10.17
C ARG A 120 -3.65 30.70 -11.06
N ARG A 121 -4.14 29.90 -12.02
CA ARG A 121 -5.28 30.29 -12.88
C ARG A 121 -6.64 30.00 -12.24
N GLY A 122 -6.66 29.49 -11.00
CA GLY A 122 -7.89 29.18 -10.30
C GLY A 122 -8.65 27.96 -10.87
N VAL A 123 -7.95 27.05 -11.55
CA VAL A 123 -8.59 25.87 -12.15
C VAL A 123 -8.79 24.72 -11.15
N TYR A 124 -8.19 24.79 -9.98
CA TYR A 124 -8.31 23.79 -8.90
C TYR A 124 -8.83 24.40 -7.61
N ASP A 125 -9.49 23.56 -6.82
CA ASP A 125 -9.97 23.89 -5.49
C ASP A 125 -9.09 23.26 -4.41
N VAL A 126 -8.41 22.11 -4.73
CA VAL A 126 -7.49 21.40 -3.84
C VAL A 126 -6.32 20.85 -4.64
N VAL A 127 -5.13 20.86 -4.06
CA VAL A 127 -3.97 20.09 -4.53
C VAL A 127 -3.70 18.97 -3.57
N HIS A 128 -3.62 17.71 -4.08
CA HIS A 128 -3.28 16.54 -3.29
C HIS A 128 -2.06 15.84 -3.88
N SER A 129 -1.01 15.69 -3.09
CA SER A 129 0.24 15.07 -3.53
C SER A 129 0.49 13.71 -2.87
N GLN A 130 1.05 12.79 -3.64
CA GLN A 130 1.41 11.44 -3.24
C GLN A 130 2.94 11.33 -3.11
N GLY A 131 3.40 10.90 -1.94
CA GLY A 131 4.82 10.68 -1.66
C GLY A 131 5.69 11.91 -1.90
N LEU A 132 6.79 11.70 -2.61
CA LEU A 132 7.79 12.74 -2.87
C LEU A 132 7.26 13.97 -3.65
N CYS A 133 6.10 13.86 -4.31
CA CYS A 133 5.55 14.97 -5.10
C CYS A 133 5.20 16.21 -4.26
N ALA A 134 4.98 16.01 -2.96
CA ALA A 134 4.80 17.10 -2.01
C ALA A 134 6.01 18.02 -1.90
N THR A 135 7.22 17.52 -2.14
CA THR A 135 8.48 18.29 -1.97
C THR A 135 8.52 19.50 -2.89
N GLY A 136 8.36 19.28 -4.19
CA GLY A 136 8.46 20.38 -5.18
C GLY A 136 7.31 21.36 -5.10
N TYR A 137 6.07 20.86 -5.03
CA TYR A 137 4.91 21.74 -4.90
C TYR A 137 4.92 22.54 -3.59
N GLY A 138 5.22 21.90 -2.47
CA GLY A 138 5.31 22.56 -1.15
C GLY A 138 6.38 23.66 -1.13
N PHE A 139 7.53 23.42 -1.78
CA PHE A 139 8.58 24.44 -1.89
C PHE A 139 8.13 25.67 -2.68
N ILE A 140 7.39 25.49 -3.79
CA ILE A 140 6.84 26.56 -4.62
C ILE A 140 5.73 27.31 -3.85
N ARG A 141 4.82 26.53 -3.24
CA ARG A 141 3.70 27.06 -2.44
C ARG A 141 4.18 27.99 -1.32
N ALA A 142 5.24 27.61 -0.61
CA ALA A 142 5.78 28.38 0.50
C ALA A 142 6.19 29.82 0.12
N ARG A 143 6.45 30.08 -1.17
CA ARG A 143 6.92 31.36 -1.70
C ARG A 143 5.86 32.13 -2.50
N ASP A 144 4.67 31.55 -2.65
CA ASP A 144 3.61 32.11 -3.49
C ASP A 144 2.32 32.30 -2.68
N PRO A 145 1.90 33.55 -2.41
CA PRO A 145 0.68 33.84 -1.65
C PRO A 145 -0.60 33.26 -2.25
N LEU A 146 -0.72 33.23 -3.60
CA LEU A 146 -1.88 32.65 -4.29
C LEU A 146 -1.97 31.15 -4.04
N LEU A 147 -0.83 30.45 -4.08
CA LEU A 147 -0.79 29.01 -3.82
C LEU A 147 -0.95 28.69 -2.32
N ARG A 148 -0.58 29.59 -1.43
CA ARG A 148 -0.82 29.41 0.02
C ARG A 148 -2.30 29.47 0.39
N ALA A 149 -3.09 30.22 -0.36
CA ALA A 149 -4.54 30.30 -0.18
C ALA A 149 -5.27 29.04 -0.71
N LEU A 150 -4.62 28.24 -1.58
CA LEU A 150 -5.19 27.01 -2.12
C LEU A 150 -4.92 25.83 -1.17
N PRO A 151 -5.95 25.11 -0.72
CA PRO A 151 -5.80 23.92 0.11
C PRO A 151 -4.82 22.87 -0.48
N PHE A 152 -3.90 22.42 0.37
CA PHE A 152 -2.88 21.44 0.00
C PHE A 152 -2.89 20.26 0.95
N VAL A 153 -3.10 19.06 0.39
CA VAL A 153 -3.07 17.77 1.09
C VAL A 153 -1.83 16.99 0.65
N ALA A 154 -1.12 16.38 1.60
CA ALA A 154 0.04 15.54 1.30
C ALA A 154 -0.12 14.16 1.94
N ASN A 155 0.07 13.11 1.15
CA ASN A 155 0.15 11.73 1.63
C ASN A 155 1.57 11.18 1.41
N PRO A 156 2.40 11.06 2.45
CA PRO A 156 3.79 10.59 2.33
C PRO A 156 3.91 9.10 2.04
N HIS A 157 2.88 8.27 2.30
CA HIS A 157 2.86 6.80 2.21
C HIS A 157 3.84 6.13 3.15
N GLY A 158 5.06 5.82 2.70
CA GLY A 158 6.08 5.14 3.49
C GLY A 158 7.10 6.09 4.10
N MET A 159 7.73 5.64 5.18
CA MET A 159 8.78 6.38 5.91
C MET A 159 10.08 5.55 5.95
N GLU A 160 10.32 4.73 4.92
CA GLU A 160 11.46 3.79 4.89
C GLU A 160 12.81 4.51 5.04
N GLU A 161 12.98 5.67 4.37
CA GLU A 161 14.21 6.47 4.42
C GLU A 161 14.47 7.08 5.81
N PHE A 162 13.44 7.18 6.63
CA PHE A 162 13.52 7.68 8.01
C PHE A 162 13.75 6.57 9.03
N ARG A 163 13.30 5.34 8.74
CA ARG A 163 13.32 4.19 9.64
C ARG A 163 14.39 3.15 9.32
N THR A 164 15.20 3.37 8.27
CA THR A 164 16.25 2.41 7.90
C THR A 164 17.24 2.19 9.04
N PRO A 165 17.53 0.93 9.44
CA PRO A 165 18.53 0.63 10.46
C PRO A 165 19.98 0.80 9.96
N ASP A 166 20.17 0.87 8.63
CA ASP A 166 21.49 1.06 8.02
C ASP A 166 21.93 2.52 8.16
N ARG A 167 22.90 2.75 9.07
CA ARG A 167 23.45 4.08 9.36
C ARG A 167 24.05 4.78 8.13
N ARG A 168 24.65 4.02 7.19
CA ARG A 168 25.26 4.58 5.98
C ARG A 168 24.16 5.08 5.03
N LYS A 169 23.13 4.28 4.82
CA LYS A 169 21.95 4.70 4.06
C LYS A 169 21.25 5.86 4.74
N TRP A 170 21.07 5.77 6.06
CA TRP A 170 20.44 6.84 6.82
C TRP A 170 21.17 8.18 6.64
N LEU A 171 22.50 8.20 6.72
CA LEU A 171 23.30 9.40 6.52
C LEU A 171 23.23 9.88 5.06
N ALA A 172 23.33 8.96 4.11
CA ALA A 172 23.27 9.24 2.69
C ALA A 172 21.94 9.90 2.28
N TYR A 173 20.82 9.56 2.93
CA TYR A 173 19.50 10.16 2.65
C TYR A 173 19.24 11.48 3.41
N ALA A 174 20.18 12.00 4.20
CA ALA A 174 19.94 13.20 5.01
C ALA A 174 19.45 14.44 4.22
N PRO A 175 20.05 14.81 3.06
CA PRO A 175 19.57 15.94 2.26
C PRO A 175 18.16 15.70 1.71
N PHE A 176 17.88 14.50 1.23
CA PHE A 176 16.56 14.11 0.74
C PHE A 176 15.50 14.20 1.84
N ARG A 177 15.80 13.68 3.04
CA ARG A 177 14.87 13.76 4.18
C ARG A 177 14.54 15.19 4.56
N ALA A 178 15.52 16.11 4.56
CA ALA A 178 15.27 17.52 4.86
C ALA A 178 14.33 18.17 3.85
N LEU A 179 14.55 17.95 2.56
CA LEU A 179 13.70 18.44 1.48
C LEU A 179 12.30 17.84 1.54
N TYR A 180 12.23 16.53 1.77
CA TYR A 180 10.97 15.79 1.90
C TYR A 180 10.13 16.33 3.08
N ALA A 181 10.74 16.44 4.25
CA ALA A 181 10.10 17.01 5.43
C ALA A 181 9.64 18.47 5.21
N TYR A 182 10.49 19.29 4.58
CA TYR A 182 10.11 20.68 4.28
C TYR A 182 8.85 20.75 3.40
N GLY A 183 8.78 19.96 2.33
CA GLY A 183 7.61 19.95 1.45
C GLY A 183 6.32 19.53 2.14
N HIS A 184 6.38 18.48 2.95
CA HIS A 184 5.21 17.96 3.68
C HIS A 184 4.72 18.92 4.77
N ARG A 185 5.62 19.68 5.43
CA ARG A 185 5.24 20.71 6.40
C ARG A 185 4.42 21.85 5.80
N GLN A 186 4.47 22.04 4.48
CA GLN A 186 3.67 23.08 3.81
C GLN A 186 2.22 22.63 3.56
N ALA A 187 1.86 21.38 3.82
CA ALA A 187 0.49 20.91 3.66
C ALA A 187 -0.43 21.41 4.78
N ASP A 188 -1.67 21.74 4.42
CA ASP A 188 -2.73 22.09 5.37
C ASP A 188 -3.24 20.84 6.10
N ARG A 189 -3.20 19.68 5.41
CA ARG A 189 -3.42 18.36 5.98
C ARG A 189 -2.40 17.37 5.45
N ALA A 190 -1.90 16.51 6.35
CA ALA A 190 -1.07 15.37 6.00
C ALA A 190 -1.87 14.08 6.30
N ILE A 191 -1.95 13.18 5.31
CA ILE A 191 -2.64 11.91 5.47
C ILE A 191 -1.66 10.88 6.03
N ALA A 192 -2.04 10.25 7.14
CA ALA A 192 -1.41 9.06 7.69
C ALA A 192 -2.22 7.83 7.30
N THR A 193 -1.55 6.82 6.76
CA THR A 193 -2.22 5.58 6.30
C THR A 193 -2.52 4.59 7.42
N ASP A 194 -2.07 4.87 8.63
CA ASP A 194 -2.20 4.03 9.81
C ASP A 194 -1.78 4.80 11.08
N ALA A 195 -2.07 4.24 12.27
CA ALA A 195 -1.73 4.83 13.55
C ALA A 195 -0.22 5.04 13.71
N CYS A 196 0.59 4.11 13.23
CA CYS A 196 2.05 4.22 13.29
C CYS A 196 2.57 5.40 12.46
N THR A 197 2.04 5.58 11.24
CA THR A 197 2.36 6.71 10.37
C THR A 197 1.86 8.02 10.98
N ARG A 198 0.70 8.04 11.64
CA ARG A 198 0.21 9.23 12.37
C ARG A 198 1.24 9.74 13.37
N ASP A 199 1.85 8.84 14.14
CA ASP A 199 2.81 9.20 15.18
C ASP A 199 4.20 9.57 14.57
N ASP A 200 4.52 9.03 13.40
CA ASP A 200 5.76 9.32 12.67
C ASP A 200 5.78 10.68 11.98
N LEU A 201 4.65 11.15 11.46
CA LEU A 201 4.59 12.41 10.70
C LEU A 201 5.08 13.63 11.51
N PRO A 202 4.67 13.84 12.75
CA PRO A 202 5.25 14.88 13.60
C PRO A 202 6.72 14.62 13.90
N ARG A 203 7.08 13.40 14.22
CA ARG A 203 8.43 13.01 14.65
C ARG A 203 9.48 13.19 13.57
N TYR A 204 9.20 12.75 12.35
CA TYR A 204 10.18 12.70 11.26
C TYR A 204 10.03 13.83 10.26
N LEU A 205 8.81 14.29 10.00
CA LEU A 205 8.56 15.34 9.03
C LEU A 205 8.33 16.71 9.71
N GLY A 206 8.09 16.76 11.02
CA GLY A 206 7.77 17.97 11.75
C GLY A 206 6.43 18.57 11.32
N VAL A 207 5.48 17.74 10.92
CA VAL A 207 4.10 18.13 10.64
C VAL A 207 3.38 18.38 11.98
N ASP A 208 2.60 19.45 12.08
CA ASP A 208 1.77 19.70 13.26
C ASP A 208 0.78 18.53 13.46
N PRO A 209 0.74 17.88 14.63
CA PRO A 209 -0.19 16.77 14.89
C PRO A 209 -1.66 17.10 14.59
N ARG A 210 -2.06 18.35 14.77
CA ARG A 210 -3.44 18.84 14.48
C ARG A 210 -3.78 18.83 12.99
N ARG A 211 -2.76 18.79 12.12
CA ARG A 211 -2.90 18.71 10.66
C ARG A 211 -2.84 17.29 10.13
N VAL A 212 -2.67 16.29 11.00
CA VAL A 212 -2.62 14.90 10.59
C VAL A 212 -4.03 14.30 10.57
N ALA A 213 -4.45 13.81 9.40
CA ALA A 213 -5.67 13.03 9.23
C ALA A 213 -5.31 11.56 9.01
N VAL A 214 -5.99 10.64 9.70
CA VAL A 214 -5.79 9.20 9.49
C VAL A 214 -6.78 8.73 8.45
N ILE A 215 -6.30 8.39 7.25
CA ILE A 215 -7.08 7.82 6.15
C ILE A 215 -6.32 6.59 5.66
N PRO A 216 -6.83 5.38 5.89
CA PRO A 216 -6.05 4.15 5.67
C PRO A 216 -5.82 3.86 4.19
N SER A 217 -4.82 3.02 3.91
CA SER A 217 -4.72 2.37 2.59
C SER A 217 -5.84 1.36 2.43
N ALA A 218 -6.29 1.17 1.18
CA ALA A 218 -7.44 0.34 0.86
C ALA A 218 -7.13 -0.68 -0.24
N ILE A 219 -8.02 -1.65 -0.38
CA ILE A 219 -8.09 -2.55 -1.54
C ILE A 219 -9.42 -2.36 -2.28
N ASP A 220 -9.45 -2.70 -3.56
CA ASP A 220 -10.70 -2.81 -4.30
C ASP A 220 -11.29 -4.20 -4.06
N VAL A 221 -12.37 -4.24 -3.28
CA VAL A 221 -13.01 -5.48 -2.84
C VAL A 221 -13.59 -6.25 -4.02
N GLU A 222 -14.25 -5.55 -4.93
CA GLU A 222 -14.89 -6.17 -6.10
C GLU A 222 -13.82 -6.72 -7.06
N GLU A 223 -12.73 -6.00 -7.26
CA GLU A 223 -11.60 -6.44 -8.08
C GLU A 223 -10.96 -7.70 -7.47
N CYS A 224 -10.62 -7.67 -6.17
CA CYS A 224 -10.01 -8.81 -5.49
C CYS A 224 -10.86 -10.09 -5.59
N LEU A 225 -12.17 -9.97 -5.34
CA LEU A 225 -13.09 -11.10 -5.40
C LEU A 225 -13.38 -11.52 -6.85
N GLY A 226 -13.37 -10.57 -7.78
CA GLY A 226 -13.56 -10.82 -9.21
C GLY A 226 -12.42 -11.61 -9.87
N TYR A 227 -11.24 -11.62 -9.28
CA TYR A 227 -10.12 -12.45 -9.75
C TYR A 227 -10.28 -13.94 -9.41
N VAL A 228 -11.15 -14.31 -8.47
CA VAL A 228 -11.34 -15.72 -8.09
C VAL A 228 -11.91 -16.52 -9.25
N ASN A 229 -11.22 -17.60 -9.62
CA ASN A 229 -11.61 -18.45 -10.74
C ASN A 229 -11.57 -19.93 -10.34
N SER A 230 -12.70 -20.62 -10.53
CA SER A 230 -12.86 -22.03 -10.11
C SER A 230 -11.96 -23.00 -10.85
N GLU A 231 -11.71 -22.77 -12.16
CA GLU A 231 -10.82 -23.63 -12.95
C GLU A 231 -9.37 -23.44 -12.53
N VAL A 232 -8.98 -22.19 -12.23
CA VAL A 232 -7.65 -21.89 -11.70
C VAL A 232 -7.49 -22.55 -10.33
N ARG A 233 -8.47 -22.46 -9.43
CA ARG A 233 -8.45 -23.14 -8.13
C ARG A 233 -8.23 -24.65 -8.30
N ALA A 234 -8.98 -25.29 -9.18
CA ALA A 234 -8.83 -26.74 -9.44
C ALA A 234 -7.40 -27.09 -9.89
N ARG A 235 -6.83 -26.32 -10.85
CA ARG A 235 -5.44 -26.51 -11.30
C ARG A 235 -4.41 -26.28 -10.17
N LEU A 236 -4.62 -25.29 -9.31
CA LEU A 236 -3.73 -25.02 -8.17
C LEU A 236 -3.79 -26.14 -7.13
N ARG A 237 -4.98 -26.66 -6.84
CA ARG A 237 -5.19 -27.82 -5.94
C ARG A 237 -4.44 -29.05 -6.45
N GLU A 238 -4.58 -29.40 -7.73
CA GLU A 238 -3.87 -30.51 -8.35
C GLU A 238 -2.36 -30.27 -8.33
N ARG A 239 -1.89 -29.10 -8.81
CA ARG A 239 -0.47 -28.77 -8.93
C ARG A 239 0.30 -28.92 -7.63
N TRP A 240 -0.30 -28.59 -6.49
CA TRP A 240 0.35 -28.61 -5.19
C TRP A 240 -0.22 -29.67 -4.24
N ASN A 241 -1.05 -30.57 -4.76
CA ASN A 241 -1.68 -31.65 -3.97
C ASN A 241 -2.36 -31.12 -2.70
N LEU A 242 -3.18 -30.06 -2.86
CA LEU A 242 -3.84 -29.39 -1.73
C LEU A 242 -5.01 -30.20 -1.19
N ASP A 243 -5.64 -31.06 -2.00
CA ASP A 243 -6.75 -31.94 -1.58
C ASP A 243 -6.34 -32.94 -0.49
N ALA A 244 -5.04 -33.30 -0.46
CA ALA A 244 -4.51 -34.18 0.56
C ALA A 244 -4.04 -33.41 1.83
N ALA A 245 -4.13 -32.09 1.85
CA ALA A 245 -3.70 -31.29 2.99
C ALA A 245 -4.82 -31.15 4.04
N ASP A 246 -4.47 -31.35 5.30
CA ASP A 246 -5.36 -31.10 6.44
C ASP A 246 -5.31 -29.65 6.91
N LEU A 247 -4.26 -28.93 6.50
CA LEU A 247 -4.01 -27.55 6.88
C LEU A 247 -3.19 -26.85 5.79
N ILE A 248 -3.71 -25.75 5.27
CA ILE A 248 -3.06 -24.92 4.25
C ILE A 248 -2.74 -23.54 4.85
N LEU A 249 -1.45 -23.30 5.05
CA LEU A 249 -0.91 -22.01 5.48
C LEU A 249 -0.47 -21.22 4.25
N LEU A 250 -0.72 -19.92 4.22
CA LEU A 250 -0.35 -19.04 3.12
C LEU A 250 0.47 -17.85 3.60
N SER A 251 1.54 -17.54 2.89
CA SER A 251 2.28 -16.29 3.04
C SER A 251 2.59 -15.70 1.67
N VAL A 252 2.42 -14.40 1.53
CA VAL A 252 2.64 -13.67 0.28
C VAL A 252 3.63 -12.53 0.52
N GLY A 253 4.61 -12.38 -0.37
CA GLY A 253 5.56 -11.27 -0.29
C GLY A 253 6.88 -11.53 -0.99
N ARG A 254 7.68 -10.46 -1.13
CA ARG A 254 9.05 -10.58 -1.66
C ARG A 254 9.89 -11.46 -0.74
N LEU A 255 10.65 -12.40 -1.29
CA LEU A 255 11.55 -13.24 -0.49
C LEU A 255 12.79 -12.44 -0.09
N GLU A 256 12.59 -11.55 0.87
CA GLU A 256 13.59 -10.66 1.47
C GLU A 256 13.62 -10.84 2.99
N ARG A 257 14.76 -10.52 3.59
CA ARG A 257 14.99 -10.70 5.04
C ARG A 257 13.95 -9.99 5.91
N ASN A 258 13.53 -8.79 5.49
CA ASN A 258 12.54 -7.98 6.22
C ASN A 258 11.14 -8.58 6.25
N LYS A 259 10.82 -9.56 5.39
CA LYS A 259 9.52 -10.25 5.39
C LYS A 259 9.42 -11.39 6.42
N GLY A 260 10.52 -11.72 7.09
CA GLY A 260 10.50 -12.59 8.27
C GLY A 260 10.22 -14.08 7.99
N PHE A 261 10.21 -14.55 6.74
CA PHE A 261 9.90 -15.96 6.43
C PHE A 261 10.88 -16.95 7.05
N HIS A 262 12.13 -16.54 7.29
CA HIS A 262 13.09 -17.33 8.05
C HIS A 262 12.69 -17.55 9.52
N LEU A 263 11.97 -16.60 10.12
CA LEU A 263 11.41 -16.74 11.48
C LEU A 263 10.24 -17.73 11.48
N LEU A 264 9.43 -17.69 10.41
CA LEU A 264 8.31 -18.62 10.27
C LEU A 264 8.80 -20.06 10.10
N ILE A 265 9.88 -20.30 9.33
CA ILE A 265 10.51 -21.64 9.25
C ILE A 265 10.89 -22.11 10.65
N ALA A 266 11.56 -21.27 11.45
CA ALA A 266 11.98 -21.62 12.81
C ALA A 266 10.78 -21.89 13.73
N ALA A 267 9.70 -21.09 13.63
CA ALA A 267 8.49 -21.28 14.42
C ALA A 267 7.73 -22.57 14.04
N LEU A 268 7.56 -22.85 12.72
CA LEU A 268 6.90 -24.07 12.25
C LEU A 268 7.69 -25.34 12.60
N ALA A 269 9.02 -25.29 12.58
CA ALA A 269 9.86 -26.39 13.01
C ALA A 269 9.63 -26.74 14.48
N ARG A 270 9.46 -25.75 15.37
CA ARG A 270 9.12 -25.96 16.77
C ARG A 270 7.72 -26.55 17.00
N LEU A 271 6.81 -26.24 16.11
CA LEU A 271 5.43 -26.72 16.17
C LEU A 271 5.21 -28.05 15.41
N ARG A 272 6.27 -28.66 14.84
CA ARG A 272 6.17 -29.83 13.98
C ARG A 272 5.34 -30.96 14.57
N ALA A 273 5.46 -31.23 15.86
CA ALA A 273 4.71 -32.29 16.54
C ALA A 273 3.24 -31.91 16.84
N GLU A 274 2.91 -30.62 16.76
CA GLU A 274 1.57 -30.09 17.05
C GLU A 274 0.76 -29.84 15.76
N LEU A 275 1.42 -29.80 14.61
CA LEU A 275 0.79 -29.65 13.29
C LEU A 275 0.21 -30.97 12.82
N PRO A 276 -0.92 -30.99 12.07
CA PRO A 276 -1.45 -32.21 11.47
C PRO A 276 -0.44 -32.82 10.49
N PRO A 277 -0.44 -34.15 10.26
CA PRO A 277 0.58 -34.80 9.41
C PRO A 277 0.66 -34.24 7.97
N ARG A 278 -0.47 -33.79 7.43
CA ARG A 278 -0.60 -33.32 6.04
C ARG A 278 -0.82 -31.81 5.97
N TRP A 279 0.05 -31.02 6.59
CA TRP A 279 0.03 -29.57 6.43
C TRP A 279 0.87 -29.14 5.23
N ARG A 280 0.51 -27.98 4.65
CA ARG A 280 1.27 -27.30 3.58
C ARG A 280 1.42 -25.84 3.94
N TRP A 281 2.59 -25.28 3.67
CA TRP A 281 2.81 -23.85 3.67
C TRP A 281 3.16 -23.40 2.26
N LEU A 282 2.28 -22.60 1.67
CA LEU A 282 2.45 -21.99 0.37
C LEU A 282 3.10 -20.62 0.55
N LEU A 283 4.31 -20.46 0.04
CA LEU A 283 5.07 -19.22 0.09
C LEU A 283 5.12 -18.62 -1.31
N VAL A 284 4.24 -17.61 -1.53
CA VAL A 284 4.10 -16.89 -2.79
C VAL A 284 5.04 -15.71 -2.84
N GLY A 285 5.83 -15.63 -3.90
CA GLY A 285 6.72 -14.52 -4.18
C GLY A 285 8.09 -14.95 -4.70
N HIS A 286 8.93 -13.97 -4.96
CA HIS A 286 10.30 -14.17 -5.39
C HIS A 286 11.24 -13.21 -4.66
N GLY A 287 12.53 -13.52 -4.65
CA GLY A 287 13.54 -12.67 -4.04
C GLY A 287 14.84 -13.40 -3.72
N LYS A 288 15.82 -12.65 -3.32
CA LYS A 288 17.20 -13.13 -3.11
C LYS A 288 17.35 -14.14 -1.96
N GLU A 289 16.42 -14.16 -1.01
CA GLU A 289 16.46 -15.08 0.14
C GLU A 289 15.97 -16.49 -0.17
N ARG A 290 15.45 -16.76 -1.39
CA ARG A 290 14.86 -18.07 -1.73
C ARG A 290 15.79 -19.23 -1.39
N ALA A 291 17.01 -19.24 -1.88
CA ALA A 291 17.97 -20.34 -1.65
C ALA A 291 18.28 -20.52 -0.16
N ALA A 292 18.41 -19.43 0.58
CA ALA A 292 18.67 -19.46 2.03
C ALA A 292 17.47 -20.04 2.80
N LEU A 293 16.24 -19.68 2.42
CA LEU A 293 15.01 -20.19 3.02
C LEU A 293 14.84 -21.69 2.72
N GLU A 294 15.09 -22.14 1.48
CA GLU A 294 15.06 -23.56 1.12
C GLU A 294 16.11 -24.38 1.90
N HIS A 295 17.31 -23.82 2.08
CA HIS A 295 18.36 -24.46 2.87
C HIS A 295 17.95 -24.57 4.35
N GLN A 296 17.45 -23.50 4.94
CA GLN A 296 16.95 -23.49 6.32
C GLN A 296 15.80 -24.50 6.53
N ALA A 297 14.86 -24.58 5.58
CA ALA A 297 13.76 -25.54 5.64
C ALA A 297 14.23 -26.99 5.65
N ARG A 298 15.26 -27.32 4.84
CA ARG A 298 15.89 -28.64 4.85
C ARG A 298 16.56 -28.94 6.19
N GLN A 299 17.35 -28.01 6.72
CA GLN A 299 17.98 -28.17 8.02
C GLN A 299 16.97 -28.34 9.16
N ALA A 300 15.82 -27.65 9.08
CA ALA A 300 14.72 -27.74 10.03
C ALA A 300 13.86 -29.00 9.86
N GLY A 301 14.11 -29.82 8.84
CA GLY A 301 13.37 -31.06 8.59
C GLY A 301 11.90 -30.85 8.17
N ILE A 302 11.54 -29.67 7.63
CA ILE A 302 10.17 -29.36 7.21
C ILE A 302 10.06 -28.98 5.72
N ALA A 303 11.13 -29.15 4.95
CA ALA A 303 11.16 -28.78 3.52
C ALA A 303 10.04 -29.44 2.71
N GLY A 304 9.66 -30.70 3.03
CA GLY A 304 8.58 -31.42 2.35
C GLY A 304 7.17 -30.82 2.55
N HIS A 305 7.02 -29.92 3.49
CA HIS A 305 5.76 -29.21 3.77
C HIS A 305 5.69 -27.81 3.16
N ILE A 306 6.82 -27.27 2.66
CA ILE A 306 6.91 -25.89 2.16
C ILE A 306 6.94 -25.89 0.64
N MET A 307 6.00 -25.15 0.05
CA MET A 307 5.91 -24.94 -1.39
C MET A 307 6.35 -23.53 -1.74
N PHE A 308 7.53 -23.38 -2.35
CA PHE A 308 8.00 -22.09 -2.89
C PHE A 308 7.33 -21.85 -4.25
N VAL A 309 6.17 -21.24 -4.21
CA VAL A 309 5.23 -21.10 -5.32
C VAL A 309 5.80 -20.23 -6.46
N GLY A 310 6.62 -19.23 -6.13
CA GLY A 310 7.06 -18.22 -7.09
C GLY A 310 6.07 -17.06 -7.20
N ARG A 311 6.19 -16.28 -8.29
CA ARG A 311 5.26 -15.19 -8.57
C ARG A 311 4.00 -15.76 -9.23
N LEU A 312 2.87 -15.29 -8.79
CA LEU A 312 1.55 -15.54 -9.37
C LEU A 312 1.00 -14.26 -10.00
N ASP A 313 0.11 -14.39 -10.96
CA ASP A 313 -0.75 -13.29 -11.38
C ASP A 313 -1.90 -13.06 -10.37
N ASP A 314 -2.68 -12.00 -10.57
CA ASP A 314 -3.75 -11.65 -9.64
C ASP A 314 -4.84 -12.74 -9.57
N THR A 315 -5.16 -13.39 -10.70
CA THR A 315 -6.17 -14.48 -10.76
C THR A 315 -5.69 -15.72 -9.99
N GLU A 316 -4.44 -16.13 -10.20
CA GLU A 316 -3.85 -17.24 -9.47
C GLU A 316 -3.73 -16.93 -7.97
N LEU A 317 -3.28 -15.71 -7.61
CA LEU A 317 -3.09 -15.29 -6.23
C LEU A 317 -4.42 -15.26 -5.46
N HIS A 318 -5.44 -14.58 -6.01
CA HIS A 318 -6.74 -14.48 -5.34
C HIS A 318 -7.47 -15.81 -5.30
N SER A 319 -7.32 -16.66 -6.33
CA SER A 319 -7.80 -18.05 -6.30
C SER A 319 -7.10 -18.88 -5.23
N LEU A 320 -5.79 -18.62 -4.97
CA LEU A 320 -5.04 -19.31 -3.93
C LEU A 320 -5.41 -18.88 -2.52
N TYR A 321 -5.77 -17.62 -2.31
CA TYR A 321 -6.32 -17.18 -1.01
C TYR A 321 -7.55 -18.00 -0.62
N GLU A 322 -8.42 -18.39 -1.58
CA GLU A 322 -9.59 -19.22 -1.29
C GLU A 322 -9.20 -20.61 -0.76
N GLU A 323 -8.07 -21.15 -1.16
CA GLU A 323 -7.58 -22.48 -0.71
C GLU A 323 -6.89 -22.44 0.66
N ALA A 324 -6.48 -21.26 1.12
CA ALA A 324 -5.79 -21.14 2.40
C ALA A 324 -6.73 -21.25 3.61
N ASP A 325 -6.26 -21.85 4.68
CA ASP A 325 -6.94 -21.89 5.98
C ASP A 325 -6.51 -20.74 6.89
N LEU A 326 -5.22 -20.35 6.84
CA LEU A 326 -4.62 -19.32 7.69
C LEU A 326 -3.59 -18.53 6.89
N VAL A 327 -3.67 -17.21 6.95
CA VAL A 327 -2.65 -16.32 6.39
C VAL A 327 -1.64 -15.93 7.47
N ILE A 328 -0.35 -16.09 7.17
CA ILE A 328 0.74 -15.76 8.10
C ILE A 328 1.63 -14.69 7.47
N HIS A 329 1.78 -13.56 8.16
CA HIS A 329 2.56 -12.42 7.67
C HIS A 329 3.59 -11.94 8.73
N PRO A 330 4.75 -12.64 8.85
CA PRO A 330 5.70 -12.45 9.95
C PRO A 330 6.71 -11.33 9.69
N THR A 331 6.29 -10.26 9.03
CA THR A 331 7.16 -9.18 8.57
C THR A 331 7.87 -8.46 9.72
N LEU A 332 9.13 -8.06 9.52
CA LEU A 332 9.89 -7.24 10.49
C LEU A 332 9.59 -5.75 10.34
N TYR A 333 9.25 -5.36 9.13
CA TYR A 333 8.91 -3.98 8.78
C TYR A 333 7.83 -3.99 7.70
N GLU A 334 6.80 -3.18 7.90
CA GLU A 334 5.72 -2.99 6.94
C GLU A 334 5.22 -1.54 6.97
N GLY A 335 4.68 -1.08 5.86
CA GLY A 335 3.82 0.09 5.84
C GLY A 335 2.38 -0.32 6.15
N SER A 336 1.49 -0.10 5.20
CA SER A 336 0.07 -0.43 5.40
C SER A 336 -0.32 -1.87 5.09
N SER A 337 0.57 -2.75 4.65
CA SER A 337 0.32 -4.16 4.30
C SER A 337 -0.98 -4.46 3.55
N LEU A 338 -0.95 -4.43 2.22
CA LEU A 338 -2.09 -4.84 1.39
C LEU A 338 -2.34 -6.35 1.49
N VAL A 339 -1.28 -7.15 1.63
CA VAL A 339 -1.37 -8.62 1.78
C VAL A 339 -2.29 -9.03 2.94
N THR A 340 -2.26 -8.30 4.05
CA THR A 340 -3.19 -8.58 5.16
C THR A 340 -4.64 -8.28 4.78
N LEU A 341 -4.90 -7.20 4.04
CA LEU A 341 -6.25 -6.87 3.57
C LEU A 341 -6.75 -7.87 2.53
N GLU A 342 -5.86 -8.34 1.64
CA GLU A 342 -6.17 -9.39 0.67
C GLU A 342 -6.59 -10.68 1.38
N GLY A 343 -5.80 -11.18 2.35
CA GLY A 343 -6.19 -12.34 3.15
C GLY A 343 -7.51 -12.14 3.90
N MET A 344 -7.73 -10.95 4.45
CA MET A 344 -8.93 -10.61 5.20
C MET A 344 -10.20 -10.61 4.33
N ILE A 345 -10.14 -10.07 3.09
CA ILE A 345 -11.32 -10.03 2.21
C ILE A 345 -11.71 -11.43 1.73
N HIS A 346 -10.76 -12.36 1.65
CA HIS A 346 -11.02 -13.78 1.39
C HIS A 346 -11.42 -14.57 2.65
N CYS A 347 -11.90 -13.88 3.68
CA CYS A 347 -12.38 -14.50 4.93
C CYS A 347 -11.33 -15.37 5.61
N LYS A 348 -10.04 -14.99 5.57
CA LYS A 348 -8.99 -15.76 6.25
C LYS A 348 -8.64 -15.14 7.59
N PRO A 349 -8.48 -15.97 8.64
CA PRO A 349 -7.86 -15.54 9.88
C PRO A 349 -6.37 -15.26 9.65
N LEU A 350 -5.77 -14.41 10.49
CA LEU A 350 -4.39 -14.00 10.34
C LEU A 350 -3.54 -14.28 11.57
N VAL A 351 -2.27 -14.64 11.33
CA VAL A 351 -1.20 -14.46 12.32
C VAL A 351 -0.17 -13.52 11.70
N ALA A 352 -0.05 -12.31 12.22
CA ALA A 352 0.74 -11.26 11.60
C ALA A 352 1.55 -10.47 12.61
N SER A 353 2.72 -9.94 12.21
CA SER A 353 3.55 -9.12 13.07
C SER A 353 2.90 -7.77 13.37
N ALA A 354 3.02 -7.29 14.61
CA ALA A 354 2.59 -5.97 15.04
C ALA A 354 3.54 -4.88 14.48
N SER A 355 3.55 -4.72 13.15
CA SER A 355 4.45 -3.81 12.42
C SER A 355 3.65 -2.89 11.49
N GLY A 356 4.00 -1.60 11.47
CA GLY A 356 3.31 -0.59 10.65
C GLY A 356 1.81 -0.54 10.94
N GLY A 357 0.99 -0.56 9.90
CA GLY A 357 -0.47 -0.51 9.99
C GLY A 357 -1.16 -1.86 10.23
N ILE A 358 -0.44 -2.94 10.52
CA ILE A 358 -1.05 -4.26 10.79
C ILE A 358 -1.88 -4.26 12.09
N PRO A 359 -1.45 -3.62 13.20
CA PRO A 359 -2.25 -3.54 14.41
C PRO A 359 -3.61 -2.84 14.27
N ASP A 360 -3.78 -2.04 13.22
CA ASP A 360 -5.07 -1.37 12.94
C ASP A 360 -6.09 -2.33 12.27
N LYS A 361 -5.68 -3.54 11.90
CA LYS A 361 -6.44 -4.52 11.11
C LYS A 361 -6.62 -5.86 11.79
N VAL A 362 -5.60 -6.33 12.50
CA VAL A 362 -5.58 -7.63 13.17
C VAL A 362 -5.74 -7.44 14.67
N PHE A 363 -6.71 -8.14 15.25
CA PHE A 363 -7.06 -8.05 16.68
C PHE A 363 -7.03 -9.44 17.30
N ASP A 364 -6.28 -9.58 18.40
CA ASP A 364 -6.09 -10.86 19.11
C ASP A 364 -7.41 -11.52 19.48
N GLY A 365 -7.59 -12.76 19.02
CA GLY A 365 -8.77 -13.59 19.33
C GLY A 365 -10.07 -13.15 18.65
N ARG A 366 -10.04 -12.12 17.80
CA ARG A 366 -11.21 -11.60 17.07
C ARG A 366 -11.19 -11.95 15.59
N ASN A 367 -10.04 -11.72 14.91
CA ASN A 367 -9.83 -12.11 13.51
C ASN A 367 -8.42 -12.72 13.28
N GLY A 368 -7.67 -12.94 14.35
CA GLY A 368 -6.34 -13.51 14.29
C GLY A 368 -5.53 -13.26 15.55
N TYR A 369 -4.20 -13.22 15.39
CA TYR A 369 -3.26 -12.88 16.45
C TYR A 369 -2.13 -11.99 15.96
N LEU A 370 -1.73 -11.03 16.79
CA LEU A 370 -0.55 -10.20 16.60
C LEU A 370 0.68 -10.83 17.25
N VAL A 371 1.80 -10.72 16.57
CA VAL A 371 3.10 -11.25 16.96
C VAL A 371 4.10 -10.11 17.13
N ARG A 372 4.95 -10.15 18.12
CA ARG A 372 6.07 -9.21 18.26
C ARG A 372 7.04 -9.37 17.09
N PRO A 373 7.33 -8.30 16.32
CA PRO A 373 8.22 -8.38 15.16
C PRO A 373 9.61 -8.94 15.55
N GLY A 374 10.08 -9.96 14.83
CA GLY A 374 11.39 -10.58 15.09
C GLY A 374 11.42 -11.66 16.16
N ASP A 375 10.33 -11.90 16.87
CA ASP A 375 10.25 -12.85 17.98
C ASP A 375 9.71 -14.21 17.52
N VAL A 376 10.60 -15.19 17.38
CA VAL A 376 10.25 -16.56 16.94
C VAL A 376 9.43 -17.30 18.01
N GLU A 377 9.68 -17.05 19.30
CA GLU A 377 8.96 -17.69 20.38
C GLU A 377 7.51 -17.21 20.42
N ASP A 378 7.31 -15.90 20.32
CA ASP A 378 5.98 -15.31 20.27
C ASP A 378 5.23 -15.76 19.00
N LEU A 379 5.91 -15.82 17.83
CA LEU A 379 5.33 -16.33 16.60
C LEU A 379 4.86 -17.79 16.77
N ALA A 380 5.68 -18.65 17.36
CA ALA A 380 5.31 -20.04 17.63
C ALA A 380 4.15 -20.12 18.63
N ALA A 381 4.16 -19.32 19.68
CA ALA A 381 3.09 -19.28 20.70
C ALA A 381 1.75 -18.83 20.07
N LYS A 382 1.76 -17.77 19.26
CA LYS A 382 0.55 -17.26 18.60
C LYS A 382 0.03 -18.20 17.52
N LEU A 383 0.90 -18.87 16.77
CA LEU A 383 0.51 -19.94 15.84
C LEU A 383 -0.16 -21.10 16.59
N ARG A 384 0.41 -21.53 17.71
CA ARG A 384 -0.20 -22.57 18.57
C ARG A 384 -1.59 -22.17 19.07
N LEU A 385 -1.77 -20.92 19.51
CA LEU A 385 -3.07 -20.40 19.90
C LEU A 385 -4.05 -20.38 18.73
N ALA A 386 -3.62 -19.96 17.55
CA ALA A 386 -4.44 -19.96 16.34
C ALA A 386 -4.90 -21.40 16.00
N LEU A 387 -3.98 -22.36 15.99
CA LEU A 387 -4.29 -23.77 15.71
C LEU A 387 -5.30 -24.35 16.70
N ARG A 388 -5.15 -24.07 18.00
CA ARG A 388 -6.12 -24.49 19.04
C ARG A 388 -7.48 -23.82 18.89
N SER A 389 -7.53 -22.66 18.23
CA SER A 389 -8.74 -21.90 17.97
C SER A 389 -9.39 -22.21 16.59
N ARG A 390 -8.99 -23.31 15.92
CA ARG A 390 -9.41 -23.63 14.54
C ARG A 390 -10.94 -23.64 14.35
N ALA A 391 -11.68 -24.06 15.35
CA ALA A 391 -13.15 -24.01 15.32
C ALA A 391 -13.74 -22.58 15.19
N ARG A 392 -12.97 -21.54 15.55
CA ARG A 392 -13.36 -20.14 15.44
C ARG A 392 -12.95 -19.48 14.11
N TRP A 393 -12.16 -20.15 13.28
CA TRP A 393 -11.62 -19.55 12.05
C TRP A 393 -12.69 -19.07 11.07
N PRO A 394 -13.82 -19.77 10.86
CA PRO A 394 -14.91 -19.22 10.03
C PRO A 394 -15.39 -17.86 10.53
N ALA A 395 -15.70 -17.74 11.82
CA ALA A 395 -16.14 -16.48 12.41
C ALA A 395 -15.06 -15.38 12.38
N TRP A 396 -13.78 -15.75 12.54
CA TRP A 396 -12.67 -14.81 12.40
C TRP A 396 -12.49 -14.33 10.96
N GLY A 397 -12.71 -15.21 10.00
CA GLY A 397 -12.69 -14.87 8.58
C GLY A 397 -13.78 -13.89 8.21
N GLU A 398 -15.02 -14.13 8.65
CA GLU A 398 -16.17 -13.22 8.44
C GLU A 398 -15.89 -11.84 9.06
N GLU A 399 -15.33 -11.82 10.27
CA GLU A 399 -14.94 -10.56 10.94
C GLU A 399 -13.82 -9.84 10.17
N SER A 400 -12.82 -10.57 9.65
CA SER A 400 -11.79 -10.03 8.77
C SER A 400 -12.40 -9.31 7.56
N ALA A 401 -13.28 -9.97 6.84
CA ALA A 401 -13.95 -9.40 5.65
C ALA A 401 -14.84 -8.20 6.02
N ARG A 402 -15.53 -8.26 7.16
CA ARG A 402 -16.34 -7.16 7.69
C ARG A 402 -15.48 -5.91 7.95
N ILE A 403 -14.33 -6.08 8.61
CA ILE A 403 -13.38 -4.98 8.89
C ILE A 403 -12.89 -4.35 7.57
N VAL A 404 -12.52 -5.15 6.58
CA VAL A 404 -12.09 -4.62 5.27
C VAL A 404 -13.20 -3.80 4.61
N ARG A 405 -14.41 -4.36 4.50
CA ARG A 405 -15.53 -3.69 3.83
C ARG A 405 -15.93 -2.38 4.51
N SER A 406 -15.86 -2.33 5.84
CA SER A 406 -16.26 -1.15 6.60
C SER A 406 -15.21 -0.05 6.71
N THR A 407 -13.92 -0.39 6.53
CA THR A 407 -12.83 0.55 6.86
C THR A 407 -11.77 0.66 5.75
N PHE A 408 -11.42 -0.45 5.10
CA PHE A 408 -10.28 -0.53 4.19
C PHE A 408 -10.70 -0.80 2.72
N ALA A 409 -11.95 -0.52 2.37
CA ALA A 409 -12.44 -0.57 0.99
C ALA A 409 -12.35 0.81 0.33
N TRP A 410 -11.99 0.86 -0.95
CA TRP A 410 -11.82 2.11 -1.69
C TRP A 410 -13.03 3.06 -1.65
N PRO A 411 -14.30 2.60 -1.72
CA PRO A 411 -15.44 3.50 -1.59
C PRO A 411 -15.48 4.25 -0.24
N VAL A 412 -15.00 3.62 0.84
CA VAL A 412 -14.92 4.23 2.18
C VAL A 412 -13.78 5.24 2.24
N VAL A 413 -12.59 4.82 1.82
CA VAL A 413 -11.37 5.65 1.86
C VAL A 413 -11.45 6.87 0.95
N ALA A 414 -12.02 6.71 -0.24
CA ALA A 414 -12.24 7.83 -1.15
C ALA A 414 -13.26 8.83 -0.58
N ARG A 415 -14.30 8.36 0.10
CA ARG A 415 -15.26 9.23 0.79
C ARG A 415 -14.59 10.03 1.91
N GLN A 416 -13.81 9.39 2.78
CA GLN A 416 -13.05 10.08 3.82
C GLN A 416 -12.08 11.13 3.23
N THR A 417 -11.46 10.81 2.10
CA THR A 417 -10.59 11.76 1.39
C THR A 417 -11.38 12.96 0.85
N LEU A 418 -12.58 12.71 0.30
CA LEU A 418 -13.46 13.77 -0.19
C LEU A 418 -13.99 14.65 0.97
N GLU A 419 -14.36 14.06 2.09
CA GLU A 419 -14.76 14.76 3.31
C GLU A 419 -13.64 15.67 3.82
N LEU A 420 -12.38 15.19 3.82
CA LEU A 420 -11.22 16.00 4.15
C LEU A 420 -11.07 17.22 3.22
N TYR A 421 -11.35 17.09 1.93
CA TYR A 421 -11.34 18.22 1.01
C TYR A 421 -12.46 19.20 1.32
N GLN A 422 -13.65 18.72 1.63
CA GLN A 422 -14.80 19.56 2.00
C GLN A 422 -14.53 20.35 3.29
N GLU A 423 -13.92 19.72 4.29
CA GLU A 423 -13.50 20.40 5.53
C GLU A 423 -12.54 21.56 5.25
N LEU A 424 -11.56 21.36 4.35
CA LEU A 424 -10.59 22.39 3.97
C LEU A 424 -11.19 23.54 3.15
N LEU A 425 -12.29 23.27 2.44
CA LEU A 425 -12.99 24.24 1.59
C LEU A 425 -14.14 24.94 2.30
N ALA A 426 -14.53 24.45 3.48
CA ALA A 426 -15.55 25.09 4.30
C ALA A 426 -15.04 26.46 4.78
N PRO A 427 -15.90 27.50 4.81
CA PRO A 427 -15.54 28.79 5.42
C PRO A 427 -15.08 28.56 6.87
N SER A 428 -14.00 29.21 7.27
CA SER A 428 -13.58 29.22 8.68
C SER A 428 -14.77 29.62 9.54
N LYS A 429 -15.17 28.75 10.47
CA LYS A 429 -16.08 29.17 11.54
C LYS A 429 -15.25 30.03 12.50
N ASP A 430 -15.15 31.30 12.21
CA ASP A 430 -14.67 32.29 13.19
C ASP A 430 -15.66 32.46 14.33
#